data_f40f2b12c0753a901e92831fcae0c6da
#
_entry.id   f40f2b12c0753a901e92831fcae0c6da
#
_cell.length_a   1.000
_cell.length_b   1.000
_cell.length_c   1.000
_cell.angle_alpha   90.00
_cell.angle_beta   90.00
_cell.angle_gamma   90.00
#
_symmetry.space_group_name_H-M   'P 1'
#
loop_
_entity.id
_entity.type
_entity.pdbx_description
1 polymer ?
#
loop_
_entity_poly.entity_id
_entity_poly.type
_entity_poly.pdbx_seq_one_letter_code
_entity_poly.pdbx_strand_id
1 'polypeptide(L)'
;MRERAAAKGADIILTPEMFLAGYPADDLVLRADFMDRIEAAISRLAKATADGGPAIILGAPCRDKDVLYNSAFILDGGKIVARRDKVNLPNYGVFDDKRHFTPGQLQGPVLLRGMRLGIAVCEDIWFSDLCEMLGETGAEIILSLNA
;
A
#
# COMPACT_ATOMS: atom_id res chain seq x y z
N MET A 1 0.80 -17.91 -3.14
CA MET A 1 0.40 -17.28 -1.85
C MET A 1 -1.11 -17.05 -1.80
N ARG A 2 -1.72 -16.37 -2.79
CA ARG A 2 -3.15 -16.05 -2.83
C ARG A 2 -4.06 -17.28 -2.80
N GLU A 3 -3.76 -18.32 -3.58
CA GLU A 3 -4.50 -19.60 -3.56
C GLU A 3 -4.51 -20.26 -2.17
N ARG A 4 -3.38 -20.20 -1.46
CA ARG A 4 -3.29 -20.74 -0.09
C ARG A 4 -4.12 -19.92 0.90
N ALA A 5 -4.24 -18.60 0.71
CA ALA A 5 -5.06 -17.72 1.52
C ALA A 5 -6.55 -17.99 1.23
N ALA A 6 -6.92 -18.11 -0.05
CA ALA A 6 -8.27 -18.47 -0.47
C ALA A 6 -8.72 -19.81 0.12
N ALA A 7 -7.86 -20.83 0.07
CA ALA A 7 -8.14 -22.16 0.65
C ALA A 7 -8.36 -22.13 2.19
N LYS A 8 -7.91 -21.07 2.86
CA LYS A 8 -8.13 -20.83 4.30
C LYS A 8 -9.30 -19.89 4.59
N GLY A 9 -10.06 -19.47 3.57
CA GLY A 9 -11.20 -18.57 3.72
C GLY A 9 -10.79 -17.11 3.98
N ALA A 10 -9.58 -16.68 3.63
CA ALA A 10 -9.19 -15.29 3.79
C ALA A 10 -9.92 -14.39 2.78
N ASP A 11 -10.42 -13.25 3.23
CA ASP A 11 -11.03 -12.21 2.39
C ASP A 11 -9.99 -11.25 1.81
N ILE A 12 -8.92 -11.00 2.56
CA ILE A 12 -7.87 -10.02 2.24
C ILE A 12 -6.51 -10.63 2.52
N ILE A 13 -5.54 -10.29 1.69
CA ILE A 13 -4.12 -10.49 1.92
C ILE A 13 -3.50 -9.12 2.16
N LEU A 14 -2.84 -8.96 3.30
CA LEU A 14 -2.01 -7.80 3.61
C LEU A 14 -0.54 -8.18 3.39
N THR A 15 0.17 -7.40 2.60
CA THR A 15 1.61 -7.58 2.39
C THR A 15 2.41 -6.58 3.24
N PRO A 16 3.70 -6.82 3.47
CA PRO A 16 4.59 -5.82 4.04
C PRO A 16 4.66 -4.52 3.22
N GLU A 17 5.15 -3.46 3.85
CA GLU A 17 5.59 -2.23 3.20
C GLU A 17 6.60 -2.54 2.09
N MET A 18 6.54 -1.84 0.97
CA MET A 18 7.45 -1.98 -0.18
C MET A 18 7.64 -3.42 -0.70
N PHE A 19 6.68 -4.30 -0.49
CA PHE A 19 6.76 -5.74 -0.75
C PHE A 19 7.29 -6.10 -2.15
N LEU A 20 6.88 -5.35 -3.18
CA LEU A 20 7.32 -5.63 -4.56
C LEU A 20 8.75 -5.18 -4.86
N ALA A 21 9.22 -4.16 -4.16
CA ALA A 21 10.56 -3.60 -4.38
C ALA A 21 11.60 -4.17 -3.41
N GLY A 22 11.13 -4.61 -2.23
CA GLY A 22 11.95 -4.82 -1.04
C GLY A 22 12.17 -3.50 -0.28
N TYR A 23 12.42 -3.60 1.02
CA TYR A 23 12.71 -2.44 1.86
C TYR A 23 14.12 -2.60 2.50
N PRO A 24 14.99 -1.59 2.40
CA PRO A 24 14.86 -0.38 1.59
C PRO A 24 15.10 -0.64 0.09
N ALA A 25 14.40 0.09 -0.78
CA ALA A 25 14.61 -0.01 -2.22
C ALA A 25 15.74 0.89 -2.74
N ASP A 26 16.21 1.81 -1.90
CA ASP A 26 17.28 2.75 -2.20
C ASP A 26 17.10 3.43 -3.57
N ASP A 27 18.21 3.68 -4.29
CA ASP A 27 18.21 4.34 -5.58
C ASP A 27 17.57 3.54 -6.73
N LEU A 28 17.13 2.30 -6.48
CA LEU A 28 16.42 1.50 -7.48
C LEU A 28 15.12 2.18 -7.94
N VAL A 29 14.45 2.90 -7.05
CA VAL A 29 13.20 3.63 -7.38
C VAL A 29 13.41 4.78 -8.35
N LEU A 30 14.64 5.24 -8.55
CA LEU A 30 14.99 6.27 -9.54
C LEU A 30 15.16 5.69 -10.95
N ARG A 31 15.25 4.37 -11.08
CA ARG A 31 15.45 3.71 -12.37
C ARG A 31 14.11 3.50 -13.06
N ALA A 32 13.96 4.04 -14.26
CA ALA A 32 12.72 3.92 -15.03
C ALA A 32 12.34 2.46 -15.31
N ASP A 33 13.32 1.63 -15.74
CA ASP A 33 13.10 0.21 -16.03
C ASP A 33 12.63 -0.60 -14.81
N PHE A 34 13.11 -0.23 -13.63
CA PHE A 34 12.67 -0.83 -12.37
C PHE A 34 11.21 -0.46 -12.06
N MET A 35 10.89 0.83 -12.14
CA MET A 35 9.52 1.31 -11.88
C MET A 35 8.52 0.78 -12.90
N ASP A 36 8.89 0.66 -14.18
CA ASP A 36 8.04 0.06 -15.21
C ASP A 36 7.69 -1.41 -14.88
N ARG A 37 8.65 -2.17 -14.35
CA ARG A 37 8.42 -3.55 -13.88
C ARG A 37 7.51 -3.60 -12.65
N ILE A 38 7.65 -2.67 -11.72
CA ILE A 38 6.77 -2.55 -10.55
C ILE A 38 5.33 -2.28 -11.01
N GLU A 39 5.13 -1.30 -11.87
CA GLU A 39 3.81 -0.94 -12.42
C GLU A 39 3.16 -2.12 -13.16
N ALA A 40 3.94 -2.82 -13.99
CA ALA A 40 3.48 -4.03 -14.67
C ALA A 40 3.11 -5.16 -13.70
N ALA A 41 3.86 -5.33 -12.60
CA ALA A 41 3.57 -6.31 -11.58
C ALA A 41 2.28 -5.98 -10.81
N ILE A 42 2.08 -4.71 -10.42
CA ILE A 42 0.84 -4.24 -9.80
C ILE A 42 -0.35 -4.53 -10.71
N SER A 43 -0.25 -4.19 -12.00
CA SER A 43 -1.31 -4.45 -12.99
C SER A 43 -1.64 -5.93 -13.11
N ARG A 44 -0.63 -6.82 -13.15
CA ARG A 44 -0.85 -8.27 -13.19
C ARG A 44 -1.53 -8.78 -11.93
N LEU A 45 -1.09 -8.31 -10.75
CA LEU A 45 -1.69 -8.70 -9.48
C LEU A 45 -3.14 -8.20 -9.37
N ALA A 46 -3.43 -6.98 -9.82
CA ALA A 46 -4.79 -6.48 -9.87
C ALA A 46 -5.67 -7.38 -10.75
N LYS A 47 -5.25 -7.68 -11.97
CA LYS A 47 -5.99 -8.59 -12.88
C LYS A 47 -6.22 -9.97 -12.28
N ALA A 48 -5.25 -10.49 -11.51
CA ALA A 48 -5.41 -11.79 -10.85
C ALA A 48 -6.53 -11.82 -9.79
N THR A 49 -6.98 -10.66 -9.29
CA THR A 49 -8.09 -10.60 -8.33
C THR A 49 -9.48 -10.69 -8.98
N ALA A 50 -9.55 -10.79 -10.31
CA ALA A 50 -10.82 -10.90 -11.05
C ALA A 50 -11.56 -12.24 -10.82
N ASP A 51 -10.89 -13.23 -10.22
CA ASP A 51 -11.44 -14.56 -9.94
C ASP A 51 -12.36 -14.61 -8.70
N GLY A 52 -12.59 -13.48 -8.02
CA GLY A 52 -13.42 -13.39 -6.82
C GLY A 52 -12.76 -13.90 -5.55
N GLY A 53 -11.51 -14.36 -5.59
CA GLY A 53 -10.72 -14.75 -4.42
C GLY A 53 -10.28 -13.54 -3.57
N PRO A 54 -9.38 -13.72 -2.59
CA PRO A 54 -8.96 -12.64 -1.67
C PRO A 54 -8.50 -11.37 -2.38
N ALA A 55 -8.93 -10.21 -1.88
CA ALA A 55 -8.36 -8.92 -2.24
C ALA A 55 -6.90 -8.84 -1.78
N ILE A 56 -6.11 -7.96 -2.37
CA ILE A 56 -4.70 -7.76 -1.99
C ILE A 56 -4.50 -6.30 -1.59
N ILE A 57 -3.94 -6.08 -0.40
CA ILE A 57 -3.39 -4.80 0.01
C ILE A 57 -1.87 -4.92 -0.12
N LEU A 58 -1.33 -4.23 -1.12
CA LEU A 58 0.01 -4.43 -1.65
C LEU A 58 0.90 -3.23 -1.38
N GLY A 59 2.00 -3.42 -0.65
CA GLY A 59 3.05 -2.42 -0.48
C GLY A 59 3.97 -2.35 -1.71
N ALA A 60 4.09 -1.17 -2.30
CA ALA A 60 4.98 -0.94 -3.44
C ALA A 60 5.28 0.56 -3.63
N PRO A 61 6.42 0.92 -4.26
CA PRO A 61 6.63 2.28 -4.69
C PRO A 61 5.67 2.63 -5.83
N CYS A 62 5.27 3.88 -5.86
CA CYS A 62 4.43 4.46 -6.91
C CYS A 62 5.13 5.63 -7.55
N ARG A 63 5.15 5.67 -8.88
CA ARG A 63 5.54 6.84 -9.66
C ARG A 63 4.28 7.52 -10.18
N ASP A 64 4.11 8.78 -9.84
CA ASP A 64 3.03 9.63 -10.33
C ASP A 64 3.65 10.87 -10.98
N LYS A 65 3.72 10.88 -12.30
CA LYS A 65 4.49 11.85 -13.09
C LYS A 65 5.97 11.85 -12.65
N ASP A 66 6.44 12.95 -12.08
CA ASP A 66 7.82 13.13 -11.62
C ASP A 66 7.97 12.92 -10.10
N VAL A 67 6.94 12.41 -9.44
CA VAL A 67 6.91 12.23 -7.99
C VAL A 67 6.87 10.75 -7.62
N LEU A 68 7.64 10.38 -6.61
CA LEU A 68 7.65 9.02 -6.06
C LEU A 68 6.97 8.99 -4.70
N TYR A 69 6.19 7.94 -4.47
CA TYR A 69 5.50 7.66 -3.22
C TYR A 69 5.79 6.24 -2.73
N ASN A 70 5.85 6.06 -1.43
CA ASN A 70 5.74 4.76 -0.79
C ASN A 70 4.25 4.49 -0.57
N SER A 71 3.69 3.47 -1.21
CA SER A 71 2.25 3.33 -1.37
C SER A 71 1.73 1.95 -0.98
N ALA A 72 0.49 1.94 -0.51
CA ALA A 72 -0.35 0.76 -0.40
C ALA A 72 -1.41 0.79 -1.53
N PHE A 73 -1.41 -0.24 -2.37
CA PHE A 73 -2.40 -0.44 -3.42
C PHE A 73 -3.45 -1.43 -2.97
N ILE A 74 -4.72 -1.07 -3.12
CA ILE A 74 -5.85 -1.95 -2.82
C ILE A 74 -6.34 -2.55 -4.13
N LEU A 75 -6.16 -3.88 -4.27
CA LEU A 75 -6.43 -4.62 -5.50
C LEU A 75 -7.62 -5.56 -5.25
N ASP A 76 -8.70 -5.40 -6.00
CA ASP A 76 -9.88 -6.27 -5.92
C ASP A 76 -10.69 -6.25 -7.21
N GLY A 77 -11.36 -7.35 -7.54
CA GLY A 77 -12.24 -7.45 -8.70
C GLY A 77 -11.58 -7.14 -10.04
N GLY A 78 -10.29 -7.47 -10.18
CA GLY A 78 -9.52 -7.27 -11.42
C GLY A 78 -8.93 -5.88 -11.61
N LYS A 79 -9.00 -4.99 -10.63
CA LYS A 79 -8.59 -3.59 -10.74
C LYS A 79 -7.90 -3.06 -9.48
N ILE A 80 -7.24 -1.92 -9.61
CA ILE A 80 -6.80 -1.11 -8.48
C ILE A 80 -8.03 -0.32 -8.00
N VAL A 81 -8.50 -0.63 -6.79
CA VAL A 81 -9.68 0.02 -6.18
C VAL A 81 -9.30 1.36 -5.57
N ALA A 82 -8.14 1.41 -4.93
CA ALA A 82 -7.61 2.62 -4.31
C ALA A 82 -6.09 2.54 -4.16
N ARG A 83 -5.46 3.70 -3.92
CA ARG A 83 -4.08 3.86 -3.49
C ARG A 83 -4.05 4.74 -2.25
N ARG A 84 -3.16 4.42 -1.32
CA ARG A 84 -2.85 5.23 -0.14
C ARG A 84 -1.35 5.42 -0.08
N ASP A 85 -0.90 6.67 -0.07
CA ASP A 85 0.50 7.02 -0.02
C ASP A 85 0.88 7.30 1.44
N LYS A 86 2.05 6.82 1.86
CA LYS A 86 2.59 7.02 3.20
C LYS A 86 2.68 8.52 3.51
N VAL A 87 2.10 8.94 4.62
CA VAL A 87 2.03 10.33 5.03
C VAL A 87 3.26 10.71 5.84
N ASN A 88 3.63 9.87 6.80
CA ASN A 88 4.74 10.10 7.72
C ASN A 88 5.98 9.35 7.25
N LEU A 89 6.93 10.09 6.68
CA LEU A 89 8.17 9.53 6.14
C LEU A 89 9.28 9.61 7.18
N PRO A 90 9.79 8.46 7.70
CA PRO A 90 10.92 8.45 8.62
C PRO A 90 12.20 8.92 7.90
N ASN A 91 13.05 9.63 8.67
CA ASN A 91 14.34 10.10 8.19
C ASN A 91 15.33 10.11 9.36
N TYR A 92 15.50 8.95 9.98
CA TYR A 92 16.37 8.74 11.14
C TYR A 92 16.89 7.30 11.16
N GLY A 93 18.05 7.09 11.79
CA GLY A 93 18.69 5.78 11.89
C GLY A 93 18.99 5.21 10.49
N VAL A 94 18.38 4.08 10.19
CA VAL A 94 18.51 3.37 8.89
C VAL A 94 17.44 3.79 7.89
N PHE A 95 16.49 4.63 8.30
CA PHE A 95 15.38 5.06 7.47
C PHE A 95 15.71 6.39 6.77
N ASP A 96 15.54 6.42 5.45
CA ASP A 96 15.82 7.59 4.60
C ASP A 96 14.71 7.76 3.54
N ASP A 97 13.46 7.60 3.95
CA ASP A 97 12.31 7.66 3.03
C ASP A 97 12.22 9.03 2.34
N LYS A 98 12.56 10.13 3.05
CA LYS A 98 12.50 11.50 2.49
C LYS A 98 13.48 11.76 1.35
N ARG A 99 14.48 10.92 1.18
CA ARG A 99 15.44 11.03 0.07
C ARG A 99 14.77 10.83 -1.29
N HIS A 100 13.77 9.95 -1.36
CA HIS A 100 13.16 9.56 -2.62
C HIS A 100 11.66 9.82 -2.67
N PHE A 101 10.98 9.70 -1.52
CA PHE A 101 9.53 9.74 -1.49
C PHE A 101 8.99 11.08 -1.02
N THR A 102 7.85 11.44 -1.57
CA THR A 102 7.05 12.60 -1.15
C THR A 102 5.98 12.12 -0.18
N PRO A 103 5.70 12.89 0.90
CA PRO A 103 4.59 12.59 1.79
C PRO A 103 3.26 12.54 1.04
N GLY A 104 2.45 11.52 1.34
CA GLY A 104 1.07 11.45 0.90
C GLY A 104 0.18 12.46 1.61
N GLN A 105 -1.06 12.54 1.17
CA GLN A 105 -2.09 13.32 1.86
C GLN A 105 -2.91 12.42 2.78
N LEU A 106 -3.45 12.99 3.85
CA LEU A 106 -4.44 12.31 4.68
C LEU A 106 -5.69 11.98 3.86
N GLN A 107 -6.08 10.72 3.84
CA GLN A 107 -7.24 10.23 3.10
C GLN A 107 -8.07 9.30 3.97
N GLY A 108 -9.38 9.45 3.90
CA GLY A 108 -10.33 8.64 4.65
C GLY A 108 -10.30 7.14 4.28
N PRO A 109 -11.08 6.31 4.99
CA PRO A 109 -11.10 4.87 4.78
C PRO A 109 -11.55 4.48 3.37
N VAL A 110 -11.13 3.30 2.94
CA VAL A 110 -11.55 2.68 1.68
C VAL A 110 -12.70 1.71 1.97
N LEU A 111 -13.78 1.84 1.24
CA LEU A 111 -14.85 0.82 1.27
C LEU A 111 -14.41 -0.38 0.43
N LEU A 112 -14.17 -1.50 1.08
CA LEU A 112 -13.81 -2.76 0.43
C LEU A 112 -14.72 -3.88 0.94
N ARG A 113 -15.47 -4.49 0.05
CA ARG A 113 -16.38 -5.61 0.35
C ARG A 113 -17.35 -5.33 1.52
N GLY A 114 -17.84 -4.10 1.59
CA GLY A 114 -18.78 -3.67 2.62
C GLY A 114 -18.17 -3.19 3.93
N MET A 115 -16.84 -3.25 4.07
CA MET A 115 -16.11 -2.80 5.26
C MET A 115 -15.29 -1.54 4.99
N ARG A 116 -15.27 -0.61 5.91
CA ARG A 116 -14.50 0.63 5.82
C ARG A 116 -13.12 0.44 6.44
N LEU A 117 -12.12 0.28 5.57
CA LEU A 117 -10.75 -0.01 5.97
C LEU A 117 -9.89 1.26 5.99
N GLY A 118 -9.33 1.60 7.13
CA GLY A 118 -8.23 2.52 7.25
C GLY A 118 -6.93 1.83 6.80
N ILE A 119 -6.15 2.51 5.95
CA ILE A 119 -4.87 1.98 5.47
C ILE A 119 -3.77 2.92 5.91
N ALA A 120 -2.78 2.36 6.59
CA ALA A 120 -1.60 3.05 7.08
C ALA A 120 -0.34 2.33 6.61
N VAL A 121 0.76 3.06 6.45
CA VAL A 121 2.05 2.48 6.06
C VAL A 121 3.09 2.79 7.14
N CYS A 122 3.45 1.76 7.90
CA CYS A 122 4.51 1.72 8.90
C CYS A 122 4.49 2.92 9.87
N GLU A 123 5.33 3.92 9.65
CA GLU A 123 5.47 5.13 10.47
C GLU A 123 4.15 5.88 10.68
N ASP A 124 3.20 5.75 9.77
CA ASP A 124 1.90 6.43 9.87
C ASP A 124 1.15 6.12 11.16
N ILE A 125 1.29 4.92 11.72
CA ILE A 125 0.61 4.53 12.97
C ILE A 125 1.29 5.06 14.24
N TRP A 126 2.46 5.69 14.12
CA TRP A 126 3.18 6.28 15.26
C TRP A 126 2.70 7.68 15.60
N PHE A 127 1.91 8.29 14.73
CA PHE A 127 1.35 9.63 14.89
C PHE A 127 -0.17 9.55 14.97
N SER A 128 -0.76 10.44 15.78
CA SER A 128 -2.21 10.42 16.01
C SER A 128 -3.02 10.90 14.81
N ASP A 129 -2.49 11.82 14.01
CA ASP A 129 -3.19 12.54 12.95
C ASP A 129 -3.91 11.63 11.95
N LEU A 130 -3.20 10.64 11.39
CA LEU A 130 -3.83 9.70 10.45
C LEU A 130 -4.82 8.78 11.17
N CYS A 131 -4.44 8.22 12.33
CA CYS A 131 -5.29 7.26 13.04
C CYS A 131 -6.57 7.92 13.58
N GLU A 132 -6.48 9.13 14.11
CA GLU A 132 -7.63 9.91 14.57
C GLU A 132 -8.55 10.24 13.40
N MET A 133 -8.01 10.77 12.31
CA MET A 133 -8.79 11.07 11.10
C MET A 133 -9.49 9.84 10.53
N LEU A 134 -8.81 8.68 10.47
CA LEU A 134 -9.43 7.44 10.02
C LEU A 134 -10.57 7.00 10.96
N GLY A 135 -10.39 7.10 12.28
CA GLY A 135 -11.43 6.79 13.26
C GLY A 135 -12.63 7.74 13.14
N GLU A 136 -12.40 9.05 13.09
CA GLU A 136 -13.44 10.08 12.96
C GLU A 136 -14.22 9.96 11.65
N THR A 137 -13.55 9.53 10.57
CA THR A 137 -14.19 9.30 9.27
C THR A 137 -14.80 7.91 9.13
N GLY A 138 -14.79 7.11 10.22
CA GLY A 138 -15.53 5.87 10.36
C GLY A 138 -14.83 4.64 9.82
N ALA A 139 -13.51 4.55 9.89
CA ALA A 139 -12.81 3.29 9.68
C ALA A 139 -13.22 2.27 10.74
N GLU A 140 -13.56 1.06 10.31
CA GLU A 140 -13.95 -0.04 11.19
C GLU A 140 -12.73 -0.86 11.62
N ILE A 141 -11.73 -0.94 10.75
CA ILE A 141 -10.44 -1.61 10.98
C ILE A 141 -9.34 -0.76 10.37
N ILE A 142 -8.21 -0.63 11.06
CA ILE A 142 -6.99 -0.05 10.49
C ILE A 142 -6.03 -1.20 10.16
N LEU A 143 -5.56 -1.23 8.92
CA LEU A 143 -4.56 -2.17 8.43
C LEU A 143 -3.25 -1.42 8.17
N SER A 144 -2.17 -1.86 8.81
CA SER A 144 -0.85 -1.25 8.69
C SER A 144 0.12 -2.20 7.98
N LEU A 145 0.76 -1.68 6.91
CA LEU A 145 1.82 -2.37 6.20
C LEU A 145 3.16 -1.97 6.83
N ASN A 146 3.88 -2.91 7.40
CA ASN A 146 5.17 -2.65 8.05
C ASN A 146 6.29 -3.42 7.35
N ALA A 147 7.51 -2.85 7.36
CA ALA A 147 8.73 -3.51 6.90
C ALA A 147 9.44 -4.26 8.03
#